data_6bfd5b64c8af8718c9cdd5c815f8c591
#
_entry.id   6bfd5b64c8af8718c9cdd5c815f8c591
#
_cell.length_a   1.000
_cell.length_b   1.000
_cell.length_c   1.000
_cell.angle_alpha   90.00
_cell.angle_beta   90.00
_cell.angle_gamma   90.00
#
_symmetry.space_group_name_H-M   'P 1'
#
loop_
_entity.id
_entity.type
_entity.pdbx_description
1 polymer ?
#
loop_
_entity_poly.entity_id
_entity_poly.type
_entity_poly.pdbx_seq_one_letter_code
_entity_poly.pdbx_strand_id
1 'polypeptide(L)'
;AYEALMRILVPMRMSPPELLESAERLNRLYDVEKLTLFNIVEIVASNPEMFRGKKVFINSMPGHMLNAQDRNEFISKVKTLQCAGIVIEFTEGAELSDAELNDLKAFLRGNGMEIAIDDYGSGYSNVNNLLRYMPEYVKIDRMLLTGIDADPHRQHFVKDIIEFTSTNDIKALAEGVETTKEMKTVIQLGADLIQGYYTAHPNAEVVQLISPQVVNEIVQYNQQEEVAENSSIFVMEHERSASLLKLTSRGIRKIVVAQRAGGDNNVRIVGAQGFKSDMTLKIKDGFTGTIVLQNVSFSGDRDKPCIDCGENTDLHIMLEGKNFCRNGGI
;
A
#
# COMPACT_ATOMS: atom_id res chain seq x y z
N ALA A 1 -6.59 -4.58 -12.20
CA ALA A 1 -5.47 -5.51 -12.26
C ALA A 1 -5.97 -6.95 -12.20
N TYR A 2 -5.12 -7.89 -12.58
CA TYR A 2 -5.33 -9.32 -12.42
C TYR A 2 -4.08 -9.93 -11.79
N GLU A 3 -4.27 -10.96 -10.97
CA GLU A 3 -3.18 -11.83 -10.53
C GLU A 3 -3.33 -13.19 -11.23
N ALA A 4 -2.23 -13.71 -11.76
CA ALA A 4 -2.17 -15.00 -12.42
C ALA A 4 -1.78 -16.09 -11.42
N LEU A 5 -2.74 -16.94 -11.09
CA LEU A 5 -2.56 -18.01 -10.13
C LEU A 5 -2.32 -19.36 -10.84
N MET A 6 -1.22 -20.03 -10.50
CA MET A 6 -0.90 -21.34 -11.02
C MET A 6 -1.98 -22.39 -10.66
N ARG A 7 -2.39 -23.18 -11.65
CA ARG A 7 -3.26 -24.34 -11.45
C ARG A 7 -2.72 -25.53 -12.22
N ILE A 8 -2.65 -26.67 -11.56
CA ILE A 8 -2.07 -27.89 -12.12
C ILE A 8 -3.21 -28.73 -12.70
N LEU A 9 -3.20 -28.88 -14.02
CA LEU A 9 -4.23 -29.64 -14.78
C LEU A 9 -3.75 -31.06 -15.10
N VAL A 10 -3.52 -31.85 -14.07
CA VAL A 10 -3.18 -33.27 -14.21
C VAL A 10 -4.23 -34.15 -13.50
N PRO A 11 -4.38 -35.45 -13.86
CA PRO A 11 -5.34 -36.34 -13.21
C PRO A 11 -5.09 -36.53 -11.71
N MET A 12 -3.84 -36.36 -11.27
CA MET A 12 -3.48 -36.37 -9.85
C MET A 12 -3.75 -34.99 -9.25
N ARG A 13 -4.41 -34.95 -8.08
CA ARG A 13 -4.56 -33.74 -7.31
C ARG A 13 -3.22 -33.36 -6.70
N MET A 14 -2.59 -32.34 -7.24
CA MET A 14 -1.32 -31.76 -6.76
C MET A 14 -1.52 -30.25 -6.57
N SER A 15 -1.14 -29.73 -5.43
CA SER A 15 -1.15 -28.29 -5.18
C SER A 15 0.09 -27.62 -5.76
N PRO A 16 0.07 -26.30 -6.02
CA PRO A 16 1.26 -25.56 -6.44
C PRO A 16 2.48 -25.77 -5.53
N PRO A 17 2.38 -25.72 -4.19
CA PRO A 17 3.53 -26.01 -3.31
C PRO A 17 4.10 -27.42 -3.51
N GLU A 18 3.27 -28.46 -3.66
CA GLU A 18 3.73 -29.84 -3.90
C GLU A 18 4.45 -29.96 -5.25
N LEU A 19 3.99 -29.25 -6.28
CA LEU A 19 4.68 -29.18 -7.56
C LEU A 19 6.05 -28.53 -7.41
N LEU A 20 6.13 -27.39 -6.75
CA LEU A 20 7.38 -26.66 -6.54
C LEU A 20 8.39 -27.51 -5.77
N GLU A 21 7.97 -28.15 -4.66
CA GLU A 21 8.81 -29.06 -3.89
C GLU A 21 9.33 -30.24 -4.75
N SER A 22 8.47 -30.80 -5.61
CA SER A 22 8.85 -31.88 -6.53
C SER A 22 9.82 -31.40 -7.60
N ALA A 23 9.59 -30.20 -8.15
CA ALA A 23 10.46 -29.59 -9.15
C ALA A 23 11.83 -29.25 -8.55
N GLU A 24 11.88 -28.78 -7.30
CA GLU A 24 13.13 -28.52 -6.58
C GLU A 24 13.96 -29.81 -6.41
N ARG A 25 13.34 -30.88 -5.92
CA ARG A 25 14.01 -32.19 -5.77
C ARG A 25 14.55 -32.75 -7.10
N LEU A 26 13.90 -32.40 -8.22
CA LEU A 26 14.31 -32.83 -9.57
C LEU A 26 15.19 -31.79 -10.27
N ASN A 27 15.55 -30.69 -9.62
CA ASN A 27 16.27 -29.54 -10.21
C ASN A 27 15.59 -28.99 -11.47
N ARG A 28 14.25 -28.84 -11.43
CA ARG A 28 13.39 -28.41 -12.53
C ARG A 28 12.63 -27.11 -12.23
N LEU A 29 12.99 -26.35 -11.17
CA LEU A 29 12.32 -25.08 -10.84
C LEU A 29 12.42 -24.06 -11.99
N TYR A 30 13.55 -24.05 -12.71
CA TYR A 30 13.71 -23.21 -13.90
C TYR A 30 12.64 -23.48 -14.98
N ASP A 31 12.29 -24.76 -15.19
CA ASP A 31 11.27 -25.12 -16.18
C ASP A 31 9.88 -24.66 -15.73
N VAL A 32 9.60 -24.74 -14.43
CA VAL A 32 8.34 -24.23 -13.86
C VAL A 32 8.27 -22.73 -13.99
N GLU A 33 9.35 -22.00 -13.65
CA GLU A 33 9.46 -20.56 -13.82
C GLU A 33 9.19 -20.14 -15.27
N LYS A 34 9.92 -20.76 -16.20
CA LYS A 34 9.76 -20.50 -17.63
C LYS A 34 8.33 -20.72 -18.10
N LEU A 35 7.76 -21.89 -17.78
CA LEU A 35 6.39 -22.22 -18.17
C LEU A 35 5.38 -21.23 -17.60
N THR A 36 5.52 -20.85 -16.34
CA THR A 36 4.64 -19.87 -15.68
C THR A 36 4.65 -18.54 -16.42
N LEU A 37 5.82 -17.97 -16.64
CA LEU A 37 5.98 -16.68 -17.29
C LEU A 37 5.46 -16.68 -18.73
N PHE A 38 5.82 -17.71 -19.52
CA PHE A 38 5.44 -17.78 -20.93
C PHE A 38 3.95 -18.08 -21.11
N ASN A 39 3.37 -18.98 -20.33
CA ASN A 39 1.93 -19.29 -20.41
C ASN A 39 1.07 -18.08 -20.13
N ILE A 40 1.44 -17.26 -19.13
CA ILE A 40 0.67 -16.08 -18.79
C ILE A 40 0.74 -15.03 -19.90
N VAL A 41 1.92 -14.81 -20.48
CA VAL A 41 2.08 -13.91 -21.63
C VAL A 41 1.23 -14.39 -22.82
N GLU A 42 1.14 -15.68 -23.07
CA GLU A 42 0.28 -16.25 -24.13
C GLU A 42 -1.21 -16.07 -23.83
N ILE A 43 -1.63 -16.24 -22.57
CA ILE A 43 -3.03 -15.99 -22.15
C ILE A 43 -3.38 -14.51 -22.34
N VAL A 44 -2.52 -13.59 -21.92
CA VAL A 44 -2.74 -12.14 -22.09
C VAL A 44 -2.78 -11.75 -23.56
N ALA A 45 -1.87 -12.27 -24.39
CA ALA A 45 -1.82 -12.02 -25.83
C ALA A 45 -3.06 -12.55 -26.55
N SER A 46 -3.60 -13.69 -26.11
CA SER A 46 -4.80 -14.31 -26.68
C SER A 46 -6.11 -13.62 -26.28
N ASN A 47 -6.09 -12.75 -25.27
CA ASN A 47 -7.27 -12.09 -24.72
C ASN A 47 -7.06 -10.56 -24.58
N PRO A 48 -6.65 -9.83 -25.62
CA PRO A 48 -6.20 -8.43 -25.50
C PRO A 48 -7.29 -7.50 -24.96
N GLU A 49 -8.55 -7.70 -25.33
CA GLU A 49 -9.66 -6.86 -24.87
C GLU A 49 -9.89 -6.97 -23.34
N MET A 50 -9.67 -8.15 -22.77
CA MET A 50 -9.84 -8.39 -21.34
C MET A 50 -8.75 -7.71 -20.52
N PHE A 51 -7.53 -7.66 -21.02
CA PHE A 51 -6.37 -7.12 -20.32
C PHE A 51 -6.04 -5.67 -20.69
N ARG A 52 -6.74 -5.08 -21.66
CA ARG A 52 -6.50 -3.69 -22.09
C ARG A 52 -6.59 -2.72 -20.92
N GLY A 53 -5.51 -1.95 -20.69
CA GLY A 53 -5.41 -0.98 -19.60
C GLY A 53 -5.35 -1.58 -18.20
N LYS A 54 -5.11 -2.90 -18.08
CA LYS A 54 -5.00 -3.58 -16.79
C LYS A 54 -3.60 -4.13 -16.58
N LYS A 55 -3.11 -4.10 -15.36
CA LYS A 55 -1.85 -4.75 -14.98
C LYS A 55 -2.08 -6.22 -14.68
N VAL A 56 -1.07 -7.04 -14.96
CA VAL A 56 -1.08 -8.47 -14.71
C VAL A 56 0.08 -8.80 -13.78
N PHE A 57 -0.26 -9.32 -12.62
CA PHE A 57 0.66 -9.73 -11.58
C PHE A 57 1.01 -11.20 -11.79
N ILE A 58 2.30 -11.54 -11.70
CA ILE A 58 2.82 -12.87 -11.99
C ILE A 58 3.80 -13.28 -10.90
N ASN A 59 3.50 -14.36 -10.21
CA ASN A 59 4.40 -14.97 -9.24
C ASN A 59 5.68 -15.49 -9.90
N SER A 60 6.83 -15.23 -9.31
CA SER A 60 8.14 -15.58 -9.84
C SER A 60 9.10 -16.07 -8.73
N MET A 61 10.04 -16.91 -9.13
CA MET A 61 11.09 -17.44 -8.26
C MET A 61 12.43 -16.77 -8.57
N PRO A 62 12.89 -15.77 -7.78
CA PRO A 62 14.06 -14.94 -8.13
C PRO A 62 15.35 -15.73 -8.36
N GLY A 63 15.55 -16.83 -7.62
CA GLY A 63 16.72 -17.70 -7.80
C GLY A 63 16.72 -18.56 -9.07
N HIS A 64 15.64 -18.54 -9.85
CA HIS A 64 15.46 -19.35 -11.06
C HIS A 64 15.12 -18.51 -12.30
N MET A 65 15.64 -17.30 -12.35
CA MET A 65 15.42 -16.33 -13.44
C MET A 65 15.78 -16.89 -14.81
N LEU A 66 15.02 -16.47 -15.83
CA LEU A 66 15.25 -16.84 -17.21
C LEU A 66 16.69 -16.55 -17.65
N ASN A 67 17.29 -17.49 -18.42
CA ASN A 67 18.58 -17.27 -19.06
C ASN A 67 18.50 -16.17 -20.14
N ALA A 68 19.63 -15.73 -20.69
CA ALA A 68 19.68 -14.62 -21.62
C ALA A 68 18.82 -14.84 -22.88
N GLN A 69 18.76 -16.06 -23.41
CA GLN A 69 17.96 -16.40 -24.58
C GLN A 69 16.47 -16.30 -24.27
N ASP A 70 16.04 -16.93 -23.18
CA ASP A 70 14.63 -16.95 -22.75
C ASP A 70 14.17 -15.56 -22.31
N ARG A 71 15.05 -14.75 -21.67
CA ARG A 71 14.76 -13.32 -21.36
C ARG A 71 14.45 -12.54 -22.63
N ASN A 72 15.25 -12.68 -23.68
CA ASN A 72 15.03 -11.97 -24.96
C ASN A 72 13.70 -12.38 -25.61
N GLU A 73 13.40 -13.66 -25.64
CA GLU A 73 12.14 -14.15 -26.17
C GLU A 73 10.95 -13.66 -25.35
N PHE A 74 11.02 -13.74 -24.02
CA PHE A 74 10.00 -13.25 -23.10
C PHE A 74 9.71 -11.76 -23.31
N ILE A 75 10.75 -10.92 -23.36
CA ILE A 75 10.61 -9.48 -23.60
C ILE A 75 10.00 -9.19 -24.97
N SER A 76 10.40 -9.94 -26.01
CA SER A 76 9.79 -9.79 -27.34
C SER A 76 8.27 -10.01 -27.30
N LYS A 77 7.81 -11.01 -26.55
CA LYS A 77 6.38 -11.28 -26.36
C LYS A 77 5.72 -10.20 -25.50
N VAL A 78 6.31 -9.83 -24.37
CA VAL A 78 5.76 -8.79 -23.46
C VAL A 78 5.53 -7.46 -24.17
N LYS A 79 6.45 -7.05 -25.06
CA LYS A 79 6.33 -5.79 -25.83
C LYS A 79 5.16 -5.77 -26.81
N THR A 80 4.58 -6.91 -27.15
CA THR A 80 3.40 -7.00 -28.04
C THR A 80 2.06 -6.96 -27.28
N LEU A 81 2.10 -7.02 -25.94
CA LEU A 81 0.89 -7.05 -25.14
C LEU A 81 0.18 -5.70 -25.11
N GLN A 82 -1.14 -5.75 -25.06
CA GLN A 82 -2.00 -4.55 -24.94
C GLN A 82 -2.48 -4.29 -23.50
N CYS A 83 -1.85 -4.92 -22.50
CA CYS A 83 -2.10 -4.64 -21.09
C CYS A 83 -1.40 -3.35 -20.64
N ALA A 84 -1.74 -2.85 -19.45
CA ALA A 84 -1.09 -1.67 -18.86
C ALA A 84 0.33 -1.95 -18.34
N GLY A 85 0.69 -3.22 -18.15
CA GLY A 85 2.01 -3.67 -17.72
C GLY A 85 1.99 -5.02 -17.03
N ILE A 86 3.17 -5.60 -16.90
CA ILE A 86 3.45 -6.81 -16.14
C ILE A 86 4.09 -6.42 -14.82
N VAL A 87 3.63 -6.99 -13.73
CA VAL A 87 4.19 -6.86 -12.39
C VAL A 87 4.68 -8.25 -11.97
N ILE A 88 5.95 -8.35 -11.61
CA ILE A 88 6.55 -9.61 -11.15
C ILE A 88 6.54 -9.62 -9.63
N GLU A 89 5.96 -10.66 -9.06
CA GLU A 89 5.79 -10.82 -7.62
C GLU A 89 6.89 -11.73 -7.05
N PHE A 90 7.50 -11.27 -5.98
CA PHE A 90 8.47 -12.04 -5.21
C PHE A 90 8.01 -12.14 -3.77
N THR A 91 8.09 -13.33 -3.19
CA THR A 91 7.82 -13.48 -1.76
C THR A 91 8.83 -12.70 -0.93
N GLU A 92 8.41 -12.21 0.21
CA GLU A 92 9.25 -11.45 1.15
C GLU A 92 10.56 -12.18 1.52
N GLY A 93 10.52 -13.50 1.63
CA GLY A 93 11.66 -14.35 1.99
C GLY A 93 12.68 -14.63 0.87
N ALA A 94 12.51 -14.04 -0.31
CA ALA A 94 13.40 -14.29 -1.44
C ALA A 94 14.81 -13.72 -1.18
N GLU A 95 15.79 -14.62 -1.03
CA GLU A 95 17.19 -14.27 -0.79
C GLU A 95 17.95 -14.16 -2.11
N LEU A 96 18.30 -12.94 -2.49
CA LEU A 96 19.21 -12.63 -3.59
C LEU A 96 20.42 -11.87 -3.06
N SER A 97 21.58 -12.11 -3.63
CA SER A 97 22.73 -11.22 -3.46
C SER A 97 22.42 -9.84 -4.05
N ASP A 98 23.14 -8.80 -3.60
CA ASP A 98 22.94 -7.44 -4.12
C ASP A 98 23.21 -7.34 -5.64
N ALA A 99 24.14 -8.14 -6.16
CA ALA A 99 24.45 -8.20 -7.58
C ALA A 99 23.28 -8.80 -8.39
N GLU A 100 22.71 -9.93 -7.93
CA GLU A 100 21.56 -10.57 -8.56
C GLU A 100 20.32 -9.68 -8.51
N LEU A 101 20.06 -9.03 -7.37
CA LEU A 101 18.95 -8.11 -7.22
C LEU A 101 19.08 -6.89 -8.14
N ASN A 102 20.27 -6.33 -8.30
CA ASN A 102 20.51 -5.22 -9.20
C ASN A 102 20.35 -5.62 -10.68
N ASP A 103 20.83 -6.81 -11.09
CA ASP A 103 20.59 -7.36 -12.43
C ASP A 103 19.09 -7.56 -12.69
N LEU A 104 18.38 -8.14 -11.72
CA LEU A 104 16.94 -8.34 -11.78
C LEU A 104 16.17 -7.03 -11.96
N LYS A 105 16.46 -6.04 -11.12
CA LYS A 105 15.84 -4.71 -11.21
C LYS A 105 16.13 -4.03 -12.55
N ALA A 106 17.38 -4.08 -12.99
CA ALA A 106 17.77 -3.51 -14.28
C ALA A 106 17.04 -4.20 -15.45
N PHE A 107 16.91 -5.52 -15.40
CA PHE A 107 16.18 -6.30 -16.40
C PHE A 107 14.69 -5.95 -16.42
N LEU A 108 14.01 -5.98 -15.27
CA LEU A 108 12.56 -5.76 -15.20
C LEU A 108 12.22 -4.31 -15.55
N ARG A 109 12.79 -3.35 -14.83
CA ARG A 109 12.49 -1.92 -15.04
C ARG A 109 12.97 -1.40 -16.39
N GLY A 110 14.12 -1.88 -16.88
CA GLY A 110 14.61 -1.55 -18.21
C GLY A 110 13.72 -2.00 -19.36
N ASN A 111 12.78 -2.93 -19.08
CA ASN A 111 11.79 -3.42 -20.04
C ASN A 111 10.34 -3.02 -19.67
N GLY A 112 10.17 -2.03 -18.76
CA GLY A 112 8.85 -1.50 -18.39
C GLY A 112 8.01 -2.44 -17.52
N MET A 113 8.64 -3.41 -16.86
CA MET A 113 7.99 -4.26 -15.86
C MET A 113 8.23 -3.72 -14.46
N GLU A 114 7.30 -3.98 -13.57
CA GLU A 114 7.30 -3.54 -12.18
C GLU A 114 7.52 -4.72 -11.23
N ILE A 115 7.86 -4.42 -9.99
CA ILE A 115 8.12 -5.41 -8.93
C ILE A 115 7.05 -5.27 -7.85
N ALA A 116 6.54 -6.40 -7.37
CA ALA A 116 5.74 -6.50 -6.15
C ALA A 116 6.44 -7.40 -5.13
N ILE A 117 6.36 -7.02 -3.84
CA ILE A 117 6.68 -7.93 -2.74
C ILE A 117 5.39 -8.52 -2.24
N ASP A 118 5.32 -9.85 -2.24
CA ASP A 118 4.18 -10.65 -1.84
C ASP A 118 4.29 -11.17 -0.41
N ASP A 119 3.14 -11.51 0.21
CA ASP A 119 3.02 -12.04 1.57
C ASP A 119 3.68 -11.17 2.66
N TYR A 120 3.70 -9.84 2.48
CA TYR A 120 4.35 -8.95 3.45
C TYR A 120 3.57 -8.92 4.77
N GLY A 121 4.26 -9.33 5.84
CA GLY A 121 3.66 -9.41 7.17
C GLY A 121 3.33 -10.83 7.63
N SER A 122 3.60 -11.87 6.83
CA SER A 122 3.25 -13.25 7.14
C SER A 122 4.13 -13.93 8.23
N GLY A 123 5.14 -13.24 8.78
CA GLY A 123 5.87 -13.76 9.95
C GLY A 123 7.37 -13.46 10.03
N TYR A 124 8.02 -13.11 8.96
CA TYR A 124 9.44 -12.72 8.94
C TYR A 124 9.64 -11.36 8.26
N SER A 125 8.69 -10.45 8.45
CA SER A 125 8.72 -9.14 7.80
C SER A 125 10.03 -8.41 8.04
N ASN A 126 10.86 -8.40 7.00
CA ASN A 126 12.16 -7.77 7.04
C ASN A 126 12.11 -6.43 6.28
N VAL A 127 11.96 -5.34 7.03
CA VAL A 127 12.03 -3.98 6.47
C VAL A 127 13.27 -3.79 5.58
N ASN A 128 14.38 -4.48 5.89
CA ASN A 128 15.58 -4.42 5.07
C ASN A 128 15.34 -4.98 3.65
N ASN A 129 14.55 -6.04 3.50
CA ASN A 129 14.20 -6.55 2.16
C ASN A 129 13.36 -5.54 1.40
N LEU A 130 12.38 -4.93 2.04
CA LEU A 130 11.58 -3.88 1.42
C LEU A 130 12.45 -2.70 0.93
N LEU A 131 13.39 -2.25 1.77
CA LEU A 131 14.37 -1.20 1.41
C LEU A 131 15.32 -1.63 0.29
N ARG A 132 15.73 -2.90 0.25
CA ARG A 132 16.59 -3.43 -0.81
C ARG A 132 15.87 -3.54 -2.15
N TYR A 133 14.65 -4.05 -2.16
CA TYR A 133 13.84 -4.19 -3.37
C TYR A 133 13.32 -2.85 -3.86
N MET A 134 12.85 -1.96 -2.96
CA MET A 134 12.14 -0.73 -3.32
C MET A 134 11.13 -1.02 -4.44
N PRO A 135 10.14 -1.88 -4.19
CA PRO A 135 9.19 -2.35 -5.21
C PRO A 135 8.21 -1.24 -5.60
N GLU A 136 7.47 -1.45 -6.66
CA GLU A 136 6.34 -0.60 -7.03
C GLU A 136 5.06 -0.97 -6.25
N TYR A 137 4.97 -2.22 -5.74
CA TYR A 137 3.84 -2.71 -4.95
C TYR A 137 4.29 -3.50 -3.73
N VAL A 138 3.55 -3.38 -2.63
CA VAL A 138 3.63 -4.27 -1.46
C VAL A 138 2.25 -4.86 -1.23
N LYS A 139 2.17 -6.20 -1.24
CA LYS A 139 0.96 -6.95 -0.96
C LYS A 139 0.95 -7.31 0.52
N ILE A 140 0.02 -6.72 1.27
CA ILE A 140 -0.12 -6.93 2.73
C ILE A 140 -0.89 -8.22 2.93
N ASP A 141 -0.23 -9.20 3.56
CA ASP A 141 -0.76 -10.55 3.75
C ASP A 141 -2.09 -10.58 4.52
N ARG A 142 -2.96 -11.52 4.11
CA ARG A 142 -4.27 -11.74 4.74
C ARG A 142 -4.21 -11.99 6.25
N MET A 143 -3.12 -12.53 6.78
CA MET A 143 -2.98 -12.76 8.23
C MET A 143 -3.06 -11.46 9.03
N LEU A 144 -2.63 -10.36 8.46
CA LEU A 144 -2.75 -9.03 9.06
C LEU A 144 -4.15 -8.44 8.87
N LEU A 145 -4.88 -8.85 7.84
CA LEU A 145 -6.14 -8.23 7.43
C LEU A 145 -7.39 -8.97 7.91
N THR A 146 -7.29 -10.28 8.16
CA THR A 146 -8.42 -11.04 8.68
C THR A 146 -8.87 -10.51 10.04
N GLY A 147 -10.10 -9.99 10.11
CA GLY A 147 -10.69 -9.41 11.32
C GLY A 147 -10.07 -8.07 11.75
N ILE A 148 -9.40 -7.37 10.87
CA ILE A 148 -8.74 -6.08 11.13
C ILE A 148 -9.71 -5.01 11.62
N ASP A 149 -10.98 -5.09 11.23
CA ASP A 149 -12.03 -4.17 11.69
C ASP A 149 -12.24 -4.16 13.20
N ALA A 150 -11.91 -5.27 13.88
CA ALA A 150 -12.06 -5.44 15.33
C ALA A 150 -10.72 -5.41 16.10
N ASP A 151 -9.58 -5.28 15.44
CA ASP A 151 -8.25 -5.37 16.06
C ASP A 151 -7.46 -4.06 15.90
N PRO A 152 -7.47 -3.16 16.91
CA PRO A 152 -6.73 -1.90 16.84
C PRO A 152 -5.20 -2.07 16.70
N HIS A 153 -4.62 -3.18 17.19
CA HIS A 153 -3.19 -3.42 17.07
C HIS A 153 -2.81 -3.75 15.63
N ARG A 154 -3.60 -4.60 14.96
CA ARG A 154 -3.43 -4.86 13.52
C ARG A 154 -3.65 -3.61 12.68
N GLN A 155 -4.69 -2.83 12.98
CA GLN A 155 -4.93 -1.55 12.29
C GLN A 155 -3.71 -0.63 12.39
N HIS A 156 -3.11 -0.51 13.58
CA HIS A 156 -1.93 0.31 13.77
C HIS A 156 -0.74 -0.19 12.96
N PHE A 157 -0.47 -1.50 13.01
CA PHE A 157 0.65 -2.09 12.27
C PHE A 157 0.47 -1.97 10.75
N VAL A 158 -0.72 -2.26 10.22
CA VAL A 158 -1.03 -2.10 8.79
C VAL A 158 -0.95 -0.63 8.37
N LYS A 159 -1.38 0.28 9.23
CA LYS A 159 -1.24 1.71 8.99
C LYS A 159 0.22 2.14 8.85
N ASP A 160 1.12 1.64 9.70
CA ASP A 160 2.54 1.95 9.61
C ASP A 160 3.15 1.45 8.29
N ILE A 161 2.74 0.25 7.83
CA ILE A 161 3.13 -0.27 6.52
C ILE A 161 2.65 0.65 5.39
N ILE A 162 1.38 1.03 5.40
CA ILE A 162 0.78 1.90 4.38
C ILE A 162 1.43 3.29 4.41
N GLU A 163 1.75 3.83 5.57
CA GLU A 163 2.47 5.11 5.70
C GLU A 163 3.88 5.03 5.13
N PHE A 164 4.59 3.94 5.38
CA PHE A 164 5.90 3.71 4.80
C PHE A 164 5.81 3.61 3.27
N THR A 165 4.91 2.80 2.74
CA THR A 165 4.75 2.60 1.29
C THR A 165 4.38 3.90 0.60
N SER A 166 3.39 4.61 1.10
CA SER A 166 2.94 5.91 0.56
C SER A 166 4.04 6.99 0.57
N THR A 167 4.93 6.98 1.58
CA THR A 167 6.04 7.95 1.66
C THR A 167 7.14 7.68 0.63
N ASN A 168 7.22 6.43 0.15
CA ASN A 168 8.23 5.98 -0.81
C ASN A 168 7.68 5.74 -2.22
N ASP A 169 6.50 6.26 -2.55
CA ASP A 169 5.81 6.08 -3.84
C ASP A 169 5.53 4.60 -4.19
N ILE A 170 5.43 3.75 -3.17
CA ILE A 170 5.07 2.34 -3.30
C ILE A 170 3.56 2.19 -3.07
N LYS A 171 2.89 1.37 -3.86
CA LYS A 171 1.46 1.10 -3.70
C LYS A 171 1.20 -0.08 -2.76
N ALA A 172 0.36 0.16 -1.75
CA ALA A 172 -0.09 -0.87 -0.83
C ALA A 172 -1.32 -1.61 -1.39
N LEU A 173 -1.20 -2.93 -1.53
CA LEU A 173 -2.30 -3.81 -1.93
C LEU A 173 -2.71 -4.65 -0.72
N ALA A 174 -3.96 -4.53 -0.29
CA ALA A 174 -4.53 -5.33 0.80
C ALA A 174 -5.04 -6.66 0.25
N GLU A 175 -4.46 -7.79 0.69
CA GLU A 175 -4.81 -9.12 0.22
C GLU A 175 -5.75 -9.87 1.16
N GLY A 176 -6.56 -10.75 0.58
CA GLY A 176 -7.45 -11.61 1.35
C GLY A 176 -8.58 -10.87 2.06
N VAL A 177 -9.00 -9.72 1.55
CA VAL A 177 -10.18 -9.01 2.05
C VAL A 177 -11.43 -9.82 1.72
N GLU A 178 -12.16 -10.27 2.73
CA GLU A 178 -13.31 -11.16 2.59
C GLU A 178 -14.64 -10.50 2.97
N THR A 179 -14.62 -9.44 3.77
CA THR A 179 -15.82 -8.80 4.30
C THR A 179 -15.89 -7.30 3.99
N THR A 180 -17.11 -6.75 3.97
CA THR A 180 -17.36 -5.31 3.85
C THR A 180 -16.66 -4.51 4.95
N LYS A 181 -16.56 -5.06 6.18
CA LYS A 181 -15.92 -4.37 7.30
C LYS A 181 -14.42 -4.27 7.11
N GLU A 182 -13.78 -5.36 6.71
CA GLU A 182 -12.35 -5.37 6.38
C GLU A 182 -12.08 -4.39 5.24
N MET A 183 -12.89 -4.44 4.14
CA MET A 183 -12.77 -3.51 3.02
C MET A 183 -12.81 -2.05 3.48
N LYS A 184 -13.79 -1.67 4.29
CA LYS A 184 -13.89 -0.32 4.84
C LYS A 184 -12.67 0.08 5.65
N THR A 185 -12.20 -0.83 6.52
CA THR A 185 -11.04 -0.57 7.36
C THR A 185 -9.77 -0.36 6.54
N VAL A 186 -9.50 -1.21 5.53
CA VAL A 186 -8.28 -1.04 4.70
C VAL A 186 -8.33 0.21 3.83
N ILE A 187 -9.51 0.62 3.36
CA ILE A 187 -9.69 1.92 2.68
C ILE A 187 -9.38 3.07 3.63
N GLN A 188 -9.93 3.06 4.85
CA GLN A 188 -9.65 4.08 5.87
C GLN A 188 -8.17 4.17 6.24
N LEU A 189 -7.49 3.04 6.25
CA LEU A 189 -6.05 3.00 6.49
C LEU A 189 -5.23 3.52 5.31
N GLY A 190 -5.84 3.67 4.12
CA GLY A 190 -5.23 4.25 2.92
C GLY A 190 -4.61 3.25 1.95
N ALA A 191 -5.07 1.98 1.94
CA ALA A 191 -4.64 1.01 0.95
C ALA A 191 -5.00 1.48 -0.48
N ASP A 192 -4.04 1.36 -1.42
CA ASP A 192 -4.24 1.76 -2.82
C ASP A 192 -5.07 0.76 -3.60
N LEU A 193 -4.92 -0.53 -3.29
CA LEU A 193 -5.56 -1.64 -3.99
C LEU A 193 -6.11 -2.66 -2.99
N ILE A 194 -7.15 -3.37 -3.41
CA ILE A 194 -7.80 -4.41 -2.62
C ILE A 194 -7.93 -5.66 -3.47
N GLN A 195 -7.61 -6.81 -2.88
CA GLN A 195 -7.80 -8.13 -3.44
C GLN A 195 -8.37 -9.08 -2.39
N GLY A 196 -9.23 -10.01 -2.81
CA GLY A 196 -9.79 -11.03 -1.93
C GLY A 196 -11.16 -11.51 -2.39
N TYR A 197 -11.74 -12.44 -1.64
CA TYR A 197 -13.04 -13.02 -1.96
C TYR A 197 -14.18 -12.00 -1.96
N TYR A 198 -14.01 -10.88 -1.27
CA TYR A 198 -14.95 -9.78 -1.33
C TYR A 198 -15.04 -9.17 -2.73
N THR A 199 -13.93 -9.08 -3.47
CA THR A 199 -13.91 -8.52 -4.82
C THR A 199 -14.21 -9.56 -5.89
N ALA A 200 -13.51 -10.69 -5.87
CA ALA A 200 -13.73 -11.82 -6.77
C ALA A 200 -13.05 -13.08 -6.25
N HIS A 201 -13.66 -14.23 -6.50
CA HIS A 201 -13.01 -15.53 -6.30
C HIS A 201 -12.08 -15.84 -7.48
N PRO A 202 -10.98 -16.59 -7.22
CA PRO A 202 -10.16 -17.13 -8.30
C PRO A 202 -11.01 -17.95 -9.28
N ASN A 203 -10.85 -17.73 -10.58
CA ASN A 203 -11.59 -18.40 -11.63
C ASN A 203 -10.64 -18.87 -12.74
N ALA A 204 -10.96 -20.00 -13.38
CA ALA A 204 -10.23 -20.50 -14.54
C ALA A 204 -10.44 -19.58 -15.75
N GLU A 205 -11.60 -18.95 -15.86
CA GLU A 205 -11.88 -17.94 -16.87
C GLU A 205 -11.57 -16.54 -16.32
N VAL A 206 -11.10 -15.65 -17.19
CA VAL A 206 -10.82 -14.26 -16.80
C VAL A 206 -12.12 -13.56 -16.43
N VAL A 207 -12.25 -13.14 -15.17
CA VAL A 207 -13.40 -12.41 -14.68
C VAL A 207 -13.32 -10.96 -15.20
N GLN A 208 -14.24 -10.59 -16.09
CA GLN A 208 -14.20 -9.29 -16.75
C GLN A 208 -14.52 -8.12 -15.83
N LEU A 209 -15.44 -8.30 -14.91
CA LEU A 209 -15.96 -7.24 -14.05
C LEU A 209 -16.17 -7.76 -12.62
N ILE A 210 -15.76 -6.96 -11.65
CA ILE A 210 -16.19 -7.11 -10.26
C ILE A 210 -17.70 -6.83 -10.19
N SER A 211 -18.41 -7.47 -9.27
CA SER A 211 -19.83 -7.25 -9.05
C SER A 211 -20.14 -5.74 -8.95
N PRO A 212 -21.14 -5.23 -9.70
CA PRO A 212 -21.53 -3.82 -9.62
C PRO A 212 -21.89 -3.36 -8.21
N GLN A 213 -22.42 -4.26 -7.39
CA GLN A 213 -22.70 -3.96 -5.99
C GLN A 213 -21.40 -3.66 -5.22
N VAL A 214 -20.39 -4.49 -5.36
CA VAL A 214 -19.07 -4.31 -4.70
C VAL A 214 -18.39 -3.04 -5.18
N VAL A 215 -18.44 -2.77 -6.50
CA VAL A 215 -17.89 -1.52 -7.07
C VAL A 215 -18.58 -0.31 -6.46
N ASN A 216 -19.91 -0.33 -6.39
CA ASN A 216 -20.70 0.77 -5.81
C ASN A 216 -20.38 0.96 -4.32
N GLU A 217 -20.24 -0.11 -3.55
CA GLU A 217 -19.88 -0.02 -2.14
C GLU A 217 -18.49 0.62 -1.95
N ILE A 218 -17.49 0.19 -2.73
CA ILE A 218 -16.14 0.78 -2.70
C ILE A 218 -16.17 2.26 -3.10
N VAL A 219 -16.85 2.58 -4.20
CA VAL A 219 -16.96 3.97 -4.71
C VAL A 219 -17.67 4.87 -3.71
N GLN A 220 -18.80 4.42 -3.16
CA GLN A 220 -19.54 5.20 -2.16
C GLN A 220 -18.69 5.44 -0.90
N TYR A 221 -17.93 4.43 -0.49
CA TYR A 221 -17.10 4.55 0.70
C TYR A 221 -15.92 5.51 0.48
N ASN A 222 -15.25 5.40 -0.67
CA ASN A 222 -14.20 6.35 -1.06
C ASN A 222 -14.74 7.79 -1.19
N GLN A 223 -15.95 7.97 -1.75
CA GLN A 223 -16.56 9.29 -1.84
C GLN A 223 -16.92 9.88 -0.47
N GLN A 224 -17.32 9.06 0.50
CA GLN A 224 -17.55 9.51 1.86
C GLN A 224 -16.25 9.96 2.53
N GLU A 225 -15.17 9.24 2.32
CA GLU A 225 -13.83 9.64 2.77
C GLU A 225 -13.34 10.90 2.03
N GLU A 226 -13.51 10.99 0.69
CA GLU A 226 -13.15 12.18 -0.08
C GLU A 226 -13.95 13.42 0.33
N VAL A 227 -15.22 13.29 0.70
CA VAL A 227 -16.02 14.41 1.23
C VAL A 227 -15.52 14.84 2.61
N ALA A 228 -15.07 13.89 3.44
CA ALA A 228 -14.41 14.19 4.70
C ALA A 228 -13.01 14.81 4.47
N GLU A 229 -12.26 14.35 3.47
CA GLU A 229 -10.94 14.86 3.08
C GLU A 229 -10.99 16.20 2.32
N ASN A 230 -12.02 16.46 1.51
CA ASN A 230 -12.23 17.72 0.79
C ASN A 230 -12.71 18.88 1.70
N SER A 231 -13.00 18.62 2.98
CA SER A 231 -13.07 19.69 3.95
C SER A 231 -11.65 20.27 4.11
N SER A 232 -11.49 21.58 3.99
CA SER A 232 -10.19 22.25 4.26
C SER A 232 -9.74 22.09 5.74
N ILE A 233 -10.41 21.24 6.49
CA ILE A 233 -10.24 21.00 7.92
C ILE A 233 -10.07 19.51 8.17
N PHE A 234 -8.96 19.13 8.79
CA PHE A 234 -8.69 17.79 9.29
C PHE A 234 -8.92 17.73 10.79
N VAL A 235 -9.84 16.88 11.24
CA VAL A 235 -10.17 16.74 12.67
C VAL A 235 -9.52 15.46 13.21
N MET A 236 -8.62 15.59 14.17
CA MET A 236 -7.95 14.49 14.85
C MET A 236 -8.84 14.00 16.00
N GLU A 237 -9.76 13.08 15.72
CA GLU A 237 -10.62 12.45 16.75
C GLU A 237 -10.10 11.08 17.18
N HIS A 238 -9.48 10.36 16.25
CA HIS A 238 -8.98 9.00 16.50
C HIS A 238 -7.48 8.85 16.21
N GLU A 239 -6.90 9.69 15.37
CA GLU A 239 -5.51 9.65 14.97
C GLU A 239 -4.59 10.13 16.10
N ARG A 240 -3.52 9.38 16.34
CA ARG A 240 -2.45 9.77 17.27
C ARG A 240 -1.35 10.60 16.60
N SER A 241 -1.32 10.59 15.28
CA SER A 241 -0.30 11.29 14.49
C SER A 241 -0.89 11.88 13.22
N ALA A 242 -0.38 13.05 12.82
CA ALA A 242 -0.71 13.69 11.55
C ALA A 242 0.56 14.19 10.85
N SER A 243 0.66 13.96 9.53
CA SER A 243 1.75 14.46 8.71
C SER A 243 1.32 15.73 7.96
N LEU A 244 2.01 16.86 8.19
CA LEU A 244 1.73 18.11 7.49
C LEU A 244 1.91 17.98 5.98
N LEU A 245 2.89 17.21 5.53
CA LEU A 245 3.14 17.01 4.10
C LEU A 245 1.96 16.33 3.42
N LYS A 246 1.45 15.24 4.02
CA LYS A 246 0.26 14.52 3.51
C LYS A 246 -0.99 15.40 3.53
N LEU A 247 -1.22 16.13 4.62
CA LEU A 247 -2.40 16.99 4.75
C LEU A 247 -2.35 18.15 3.76
N THR A 248 -1.17 18.73 3.51
CA THR A 248 -1.02 19.79 2.50
C THR A 248 -1.30 19.28 1.09
N SER A 249 -0.83 18.08 0.74
CA SER A 249 -1.09 17.48 -0.59
C SER A 249 -2.58 17.20 -0.83
N ARG A 250 -3.35 17.05 0.23
CA ARG A 250 -4.82 16.89 0.22
C ARG A 250 -5.58 18.21 0.26
N GLY A 251 -4.91 19.34 0.24
CA GLY A 251 -5.53 20.67 0.30
C GLY A 251 -6.04 21.07 1.69
N ILE A 252 -5.69 20.33 2.73
CA ILE A 252 -6.03 20.67 4.13
C ILE A 252 -5.29 21.94 4.53
N ARG A 253 -6.01 22.87 5.17
CA ARG A 253 -5.46 24.14 5.66
C ARG A 253 -5.58 24.32 7.16
N LYS A 254 -6.36 23.46 7.83
CA LYS A 254 -6.58 23.52 9.27
C LYS A 254 -6.59 22.14 9.89
N ILE A 255 -5.80 21.95 10.94
CA ILE A 255 -5.86 20.76 11.79
C ILE A 255 -6.66 21.14 13.04
N VAL A 256 -7.59 20.28 13.42
CA VAL A 256 -8.37 20.44 14.66
C VAL A 256 -8.11 19.24 15.55
N VAL A 257 -7.57 19.46 16.75
CA VAL A 257 -7.37 18.42 17.77
C VAL A 257 -8.54 18.47 18.75
N ALA A 258 -9.21 17.33 18.93
CA ALA A 258 -10.35 17.20 19.84
C ALA A 258 -10.07 16.21 20.96
N GLN A 259 -10.77 16.37 22.09
CA GLN A 259 -10.75 15.44 23.21
C GLN A 259 -11.27 14.08 22.77
N ARG A 260 -10.62 13.01 23.19
CA ARG A 260 -11.07 11.62 22.95
C ARG A 260 -11.85 11.08 24.15
N ALA A 261 -12.87 10.31 23.89
CA ALA A 261 -13.62 9.64 24.94
C ALA A 261 -12.80 8.46 25.50
N GLY A 262 -12.37 8.56 26.76
CA GLY A 262 -11.81 7.44 27.53
C GLY A 262 -10.38 7.03 27.21
N GLY A 263 -9.57 7.88 26.57
CA GLY A 263 -8.23 7.52 26.11
C GLY A 263 -7.10 8.51 26.43
N ASP A 264 -5.88 8.08 26.11
CA ASP A 264 -4.69 8.89 26.09
C ASP A 264 -4.81 9.95 24.97
N ASN A 265 -4.79 11.23 25.35
CA ASN A 265 -4.90 12.37 24.45
C ASN A 265 -3.53 12.89 23.95
N ASN A 266 -2.53 12.03 23.89
CA ASN A 266 -1.26 12.37 23.30
C ASN A 266 -1.33 12.31 21.76
N VAL A 267 -1.03 13.44 21.13
CA VAL A 267 -1.10 13.63 19.68
C VAL A 267 0.25 14.08 19.15
N ARG A 268 0.70 13.54 18.03
CA ARG A 268 1.93 13.95 17.36
C ARG A 268 1.61 14.55 15.99
N ILE A 269 2.14 15.74 15.71
CA ILE A 269 2.05 16.39 14.40
C ILE A 269 3.46 16.51 13.85
N VAL A 270 3.68 15.90 12.67
CA VAL A 270 5.01 15.77 12.06
C VAL A 270 5.05 16.58 10.76
N GLY A 271 6.02 17.45 10.66
CA GLY A 271 6.41 18.11 9.41
C GLY A 271 7.72 17.57 8.87
N ALA A 272 8.16 18.09 7.73
CA ALA A 272 9.48 17.80 7.17
C ALA A 272 10.41 19.01 7.36
N GLN A 273 11.70 18.77 7.54
CA GLN A 273 12.69 19.82 7.72
C GLN A 273 12.73 20.72 6.48
N GLY A 274 12.52 22.03 6.69
CA GLY A 274 12.47 23.01 5.61
C GLY A 274 11.13 23.13 4.88
N PHE A 275 10.16 22.25 5.15
CA PHE A 275 8.83 22.31 4.59
C PHE A 275 8.04 23.48 5.23
N LYS A 276 7.39 24.28 4.39
CA LYS A 276 6.55 25.40 4.81
C LYS A 276 5.10 25.06 4.49
N SER A 277 4.23 25.02 5.49
CA SER A 277 2.80 24.84 5.27
C SER A 277 2.03 26.13 5.55
N ASP A 278 0.87 26.28 4.93
CA ASP A 278 -0.09 27.35 5.19
C ASP A 278 -1.22 26.87 6.12
N MET A 279 -0.93 25.83 6.89
CA MET A 279 -1.89 25.28 7.84
C MET A 279 -1.90 26.01 9.15
N THR A 280 -3.07 26.01 9.80
CA THR A 280 -3.28 26.41 11.19
C THR A 280 -3.62 25.20 12.04
N LEU A 281 -3.32 25.27 13.33
CA LEU A 281 -3.69 24.28 14.33
C LEU A 281 -4.73 24.85 15.27
N LYS A 282 -5.87 24.17 15.45
CA LYS A 282 -6.86 24.49 16.47
C LYS A 282 -6.98 23.37 17.47
N ILE A 283 -6.91 23.70 18.74
CA ILE A 283 -7.23 22.80 19.86
C ILE A 283 -8.65 23.14 20.32
N LYS A 284 -9.54 22.13 20.37
CA LYS A 284 -10.92 22.33 20.84
C LYS A 284 -10.98 22.61 22.35
N ASP A 285 -12.06 23.27 22.76
CA ASP A 285 -12.35 23.56 24.15
C ASP A 285 -12.35 22.28 25.00
N GLY A 286 -11.82 22.38 26.21
CA GLY A 286 -11.78 21.28 27.15
C GLY A 286 -10.74 20.18 26.85
N PHE A 287 -9.86 20.37 25.86
CA PHE A 287 -8.81 19.38 25.59
C PHE A 287 -7.82 19.32 26.76
N THR A 288 -7.53 18.08 27.20
CA THR A 288 -6.51 17.78 28.21
C THR A 288 -5.55 16.74 27.66
N GLY A 289 -4.27 17.09 27.50
CA GLY A 289 -3.27 16.15 26.96
C GLY A 289 -2.00 16.81 26.44
N THR A 290 -1.19 16.02 25.71
CA THR A 290 0.09 16.48 25.16
C THR A 290 0.05 16.48 23.64
N ILE A 291 0.50 17.59 23.04
CA ILE A 291 0.71 17.66 21.59
C ILE A 291 2.21 17.78 21.31
N VAL A 292 2.76 16.80 20.61
CA VAL A 292 4.14 16.81 20.14
C VAL A 292 4.18 17.42 18.75
N LEU A 293 4.92 18.51 18.59
CA LEU A 293 5.15 19.18 17.31
C LEU A 293 6.57 18.89 16.84
N GLN A 294 6.71 18.13 15.76
CA GLN A 294 8.02 17.72 15.24
C GLN A 294 8.28 18.30 13.85
N ASN A 295 9.26 19.19 13.73
CA ASN A 295 9.65 19.87 12.49
C ASN A 295 8.48 20.53 11.75
N VAL A 296 7.49 21.05 12.46
CA VAL A 296 6.30 21.65 11.88
C VAL A 296 6.53 23.10 11.47
N SER A 297 5.76 23.57 10.49
CA SER A 297 5.68 24.98 10.13
C SER A 297 4.21 25.33 9.93
N PHE A 298 3.66 26.12 10.84
CA PHE A 298 2.31 26.66 10.74
C PHE A 298 2.34 28.10 10.26
N SER A 299 1.28 28.55 9.62
CA SER A 299 1.12 29.94 9.16
C SER A 299 -0.29 30.41 9.44
N GLY A 300 -0.42 31.43 10.27
CA GLY A 300 -1.67 32.13 10.51
C GLY A 300 -1.90 33.26 9.51
N ASP A 301 -3.08 33.87 9.58
CA ASP A 301 -3.37 35.16 8.96
C ASP A 301 -2.97 36.28 9.89
N ARG A 302 -2.91 37.54 9.38
CA ARG A 302 -2.49 38.71 10.17
C ARG A 302 -3.27 38.89 11.47
N ASP A 303 -4.55 38.48 11.46
CA ASP A 303 -5.48 38.65 12.57
C ASP A 303 -5.87 37.34 13.26
N LYS A 304 -5.23 36.22 12.90
CA LYS A 304 -5.54 34.89 13.47
C LYS A 304 -4.25 34.17 13.87
N PRO A 305 -4.23 33.54 15.07
CA PRO A 305 -3.08 32.77 15.51
C PRO A 305 -2.83 31.55 14.59
N CYS A 306 -1.57 31.14 14.49
CA CYS A 306 -1.23 29.91 13.78
C CYS A 306 -1.53 28.65 14.63
N ILE A 307 -1.57 28.81 15.95
CA ILE A 307 -2.08 27.83 16.91
C ILE A 307 -3.16 28.49 17.75
N ASP A 308 -4.39 28.03 17.66
CA ASP A 308 -5.56 28.52 18.36
C ASP A 308 -5.95 27.50 19.43
N CYS A 309 -5.80 27.89 20.70
CA CYS A 309 -6.16 27.05 21.84
C CYS A 309 -7.55 27.41 22.34
N GLY A 310 -8.41 26.42 22.44
CA GLY A 310 -9.75 26.56 22.99
C GLY A 310 -9.78 26.88 24.47
N GLU A 311 -10.95 27.23 24.97
CA GLU A 311 -11.15 27.54 26.40
C GLU A 311 -11.09 26.28 27.27
N ASN A 312 -10.69 26.42 28.53
CA ASN A 312 -10.62 25.34 29.52
C ASN A 312 -9.73 24.15 29.07
N THR A 313 -8.63 24.43 28.37
CA THR A 313 -7.65 23.41 27.93
C THR A 313 -6.55 23.26 29.00
N ASP A 314 -6.15 22.02 29.28
CA ASP A 314 -4.94 21.65 30.01
C ASP A 314 -3.96 20.99 29.05
N LEU A 315 -3.10 21.81 28.42
CA LEU A 315 -2.32 21.44 27.24
C LEU A 315 -0.83 21.53 27.50
N HIS A 316 -0.14 20.42 27.28
CA HIS A 316 1.31 20.37 27.16
C HIS A 316 1.74 20.34 25.69
N ILE A 317 2.51 21.33 25.24
CA ILE A 317 3.11 21.33 23.91
C ILE A 317 4.58 20.94 24.03
N MET A 318 4.97 19.84 23.42
CA MET A 318 6.35 19.38 23.30
C MET A 318 6.88 19.71 21.90
N LEU A 319 8.04 20.36 21.83
CA LEU A 319 8.67 20.75 20.58
C LEU A 319 9.87 19.86 20.28
N GLU A 320 9.86 19.15 19.16
CA GLU A 320 10.97 18.35 18.66
C GLU A 320 11.50 18.92 17.34
N GLY A 321 12.81 19.08 17.21
CA GLY A 321 13.44 19.64 16.02
C GLY A 321 13.14 21.14 15.79
N LYS A 322 12.99 21.55 14.52
CA LYS A 322 12.80 22.96 14.14
C LYS A 322 11.33 23.22 13.84
N ASN A 323 10.68 23.99 14.72
CA ASN A 323 9.27 24.35 14.58
C ASN A 323 9.12 25.85 14.33
N PHE A 324 8.18 26.26 13.49
CA PHE A 324 7.94 27.64 13.11
C PHE A 324 6.45 27.98 13.14
N CYS A 325 6.12 29.12 13.73
CA CYS A 325 4.84 29.80 13.58
C CYS A 325 5.09 31.14 12.84
N ARG A 326 4.36 31.35 11.73
CA ARG A 326 4.52 32.53 10.88
C ARG A 326 3.20 33.28 10.77
N ASN A 327 3.28 34.61 10.70
CA ASN A 327 2.15 35.52 10.49
C ASN A 327 1.03 35.44 11.54
N GLY A 328 1.29 34.90 12.70
CA GLY A 328 0.37 34.82 13.82
C GLY A 328 1.08 34.18 15.02
N GLY A 329 0.65 34.50 16.22
CA GLY A 329 1.17 33.91 17.46
C GLY A 329 0.49 32.59 17.84
N ILE A 330 0.71 32.19 19.06
CA ILE A 330 -0.03 31.13 19.78
C ILE A 330 -1.14 31.82 20.58
#